data_4224e16ed3b0cad112f0d211578d19d2
#
_entry.id   4224e16ed3b0cad112f0d211578d19d2
#
_cell.length_a   1.000
_cell.length_b   1.000
_cell.length_c   1.000
_cell.angle_alpha   90.00
_cell.angle_beta   90.00
_cell.angle_gamma   90.00
#
_symmetry.space_group_name_H-M   'P 1'
#
loop_
_entity.id
_entity.type
_entity.pdbx_description
1 polymer ?
#
loop_
_entity_poly.entity_id
_entity_poly.type
_entity_poly.pdbx_seq_one_letter_code
_entity_poly.pdbx_strand_id
1 'polypeptide(L)'
;LGEQVEANLEWMRDQRVGSTVLAVNVFNPAELAKALLAQAGQCDAVVVMGMDHPLVRSAIDQLTQAGTVVITLVSDVPSSTRQHYVGIDNTAAGRTAATLVGRFVGRHSAKVAVIVGSLALRDHAERYFGFNQVMAQEHPHLSVLAPLEGQDDAVQNEALTRQLLAAHPDLAAIYSVGAGNPGISSALCAAGRAHDTVFVGHELTPASRADLLNGTMDAVINQDAGHEIRSALRAALAQWSQEPVNADQE
;
A
#
# COMPACT_ATOMS: atom_id res chain seq x y z
N LEU A 1 -2.29 2.33 9.50
CA LEU A 1 -2.48 3.80 9.52
C LEU A 1 -3.16 4.28 10.81
N GLY A 2 -4.28 3.68 11.25
CA GLY A 2 -5.00 4.10 12.47
C GLY A 2 -4.09 4.19 13.70
N GLU A 3 -3.31 3.16 13.99
CA GLU A 3 -2.33 3.14 15.10
C GLU A 3 -1.30 4.28 14.99
N GLN A 4 -0.88 4.61 13.76
CA GLN A 4 0.06 5.71 13.53
C GLN A 4 -0.59 7.09 13.71
N VAL A 5 -1.88 7.23 13.40
CA VAL A 5 -2.63 8.46 13.76
C VAL A 5 -2.67 8.62 15.27
N GLU A 6 -3.01 7.57 16.02
CA GLU A 6 -3.03 7.59 17.49
C GLU A 6 -1.66 7.93 18.08
N ALA A 7 -0.58 7.35 17.54
CA ALA A 7 0.79 7.65 17.96
C ALA A 7 1.22 9.11 17.71
N ASN A 8 0.56 9.81 16.79
CA ASN A 8 0.84 11.22 16.48
C ASN A 8 -0.17 12.21 17.10
N LEU A 9 -1.10 11.76 17.95
CA LEU A 9 -2.14 12.63 18.56
C LEU A 9 -1.56 13.78 19.36
N GLU A 10 -0.47 13.56 20.10
CA GLU A 10 0.20 14.61 20.89
C GLU A 10 0.73 15.70 19.98
N TRP A 11 1.47 15.34 18.92
CA TRP A 11 1.96 16.26 17.92
C TRP A 11 0.82 17.05 17.24
N MET A 12 -0.30 16.39 16.93
CA MET A 12 -1.49 17.03 16.36
C MET A 12 -2.08 18.10 17.29
N ARG A 13 -2.14 17.82 18.59
CA ARG A 13 -2.63 18.80 19.60
C ARG A 13 -1.73 20.04 19.65
N ASP A 14 -0.42 19.87 19.58
CA ASP A 14 0.54 20.97 19.56
C ASP A 14 0.33 21.86 18.32
N GLN A 15 -0.08 21.28 17.22
CA GLN A 15 -0.47 21.99 15.99
C GLN A 15 -1.92 22.51 16.02
N ARG A 16 -2.64 22.35 17.13
CA ARG A 16 -4.07 22.69 17.30
C ARG A 16 -5.00 21.98 16.30
N VAL A 17 -4.63 20.76 15.91
CA VAL A 17 -5.43 19.92 15.00
C VAL A 17 -6.28 18.96 15.83
N GLY A 18 -7.60 19.03 15.63
CA GLY A 18 -8.53 17.98 16.04
C GLY A 18 -8.66 16.94 14.91
N SER A 19 -8.57 15.67 15.24
CA SER A 19 -8.68 14.60 14.23
C SER A 19 -9.72 13.55 14.63
N THR A 20 -10.39 12.99 13.63
CA THR A 20 -11.30 11.85 13.76
C THR A 20 -10.91 10.82 12.70
N VAL A 21 -10.67 9.57 13.13
CA VAL A 21 -10.37 8.47 12.22
C VAL A 21 -11.65 7.72 11.87
N LEU A 22 -11.91 7.57 10.58
CA LEU A 22 -13.05 6.81 10.06
C LEU A 22 -12.52 5.55 9.36
N ALA A 23 -12.89 4.38 9.85
CA ALA A 23 -12.61 3.13 9.17
C ALA A 23 -13.61 2.93 8.02
N VAL A 24 -13.11 2.89 6.78
CA VAL A 24 -13.90 2.71 5.56
C VAL A 24 -13.26 1.62 4.72
N ASN A 25 -14.08 0.78 4.09
CA ASN A 25 -13.58 -0.22 3.16
C ASN A 25 -13.13 0.45 1.86
N VAL A 26 -11.81 0.61 1.69
CA VAL A 26 -11.21 1.23 0.50
C VAL A 26 -11.45 0.44 -0.79
N PHE A 27 -11.75 -0.87 -0.69
CA PHE A 27 -12.06 -1.71 -1.85
C PHE A 27 -13.53 -1.56 -2.33
N ASN A 28 -14.35 -0.77 -1.62
CA ASN A 28 -15.71 -0.44 -2.01
C ASN A 28 -15.80 1.06 -2.40
N PRO A 29 -15.72 1.42 -3.69
CA PRO A 29 -15.70 2.81 -4.12
C PRO A 29 -16.99 3.58 -3.80
N ALA A 30 -18.13 2.90 -3.72
CA ALA A 30 -19.40 3.55 -3.37
C ALA A 30 -19.45 3.90 -1.87
N GLU A 31 -18.96 3.01 -1.00
CA GLU A 31 -18.85 3.25 0.43
C GLU A 31 -17.85 4.37 0.72
N LEU A 32 -16.67 4.33 0.08
CA LEU A 32 -15.65 5.36 0.22
C LEU A 32 -16.18 6.73 -0.25
N ALA A 33 -16.83 6.81 -1.41
CA ALA A 33 -17.42 8.05 -1.92
C ALA A 33 -18.49 8.59 -0.98
N LYS A 34 -19.36 7.73 -0.44
CA LYS A 34 -20.40 8.11 0.53
C LYS A 34 -19.76 8.66 1.82
N ALA A 35 -18.72 8.00 2.34
CA ALA A 35 -18.01 8.45 3.54
C ALA A 35 -17.36 9.82 3.32
N LEU A 36 -16.73 10.03 2.16
CA LEU A 36 -16.15 11.32 1.78
C LEU A 36 -17.21 12.42 1.75
N LEU A 37 -18.30 12.21 1.02
CA LEU A 37 -19.37 13.22 0.90
C LEU A 37 -20.02 13.59 2.23
N ALA A 38 -20.07 12.66 3.19
CA ALA A 38 -20.56 12.92 4.54
C ALA A 38 -19.67 13.89 5.34
N GLN A 39 -18.43 14.16 4.90
CA GLN A 39 -17.52 15.09 5.54
C GLN A 39 -17.69 16.55 5.07
N ALA A 40 -18.51 16.80 4.05
CA ALA A 40 -18.76 18.15 3.54
C ALA A 40 -19.29 19.06 4.65
N GLY A 41 -18.55 20.14 4.95
CA GLY A 41 -18.89 21.08 6.02
C GLY A 41 -18.76 20.55 7.45
N GLN A 42 -18.20 19.34 7.64
CA GLN A 42 -17.97 18.75 8.97
C GLN A 42 -16.52 18.93 9.44
N CYS A 43 -15.59 19.13 8.52
CA CYS A 43 -14.17 19.32 8.81
C CYS A 43 -13.52 20.24 7.76
N ASP A 44 -12.39 20.83 8.14
CA ASP A 44 -11.62 21.72 7.27
C ASP A 44 -10.79 20.92 6.24
N ALA A 45 -10.33 19.72 6.61
CA ALA A 45 -9.55 18.85 5.75
C ALA A 45 -9.92 17.37 5.88
N VAL A 46 -9.75 16.63 4.81
CA VAL A 46 -9.84 15.17 4.75
C VAL A 46 -8.51 14.61 4.23
N VAL A 47 -7.92 13.67 4.99
CA VAL A 47 -6.79 12.85 4.52
C VAL A 47 -7.33 11.45 4.23
N VAL A 48 -7.14 10.95 3.02
CA VAL A 48 -7.78 9.72 2.55
C VAL A 48 -6.84 8.83 1.75
N MET A 49 -6.85 7.52 2.00
CA MET A 49 -6.35 6.54 1.02
C MET A 49 -7.32 6.49 -0.15
N GLY A 50 -6.88 6.96 -1.32
CA GLY A 50 -7.74 7.07 -2.49
C GLY A 50 -7.80 5.77 -3.30
N MET A 51 -8.99 5.42 -3.80
CA MET A 51 -9.15 4.48 -4.91
C MET A 51 -9.40 5.28 -6.20
N ASP A 52 -8.61 5.05 -7.25
CA ASP A 52 -8.81 5.75 -8.53
C ASP A 52 -10.05 5.24 -9.28
N HIS A 53 -11.20 5.66 -8.79
CA HIS A 53 -12.52 5.29 -9.31
C HIS A 53 -13.37 6.55 -9.56
N PRO A 54 -14.23 6.60 -10.62
CA PRO A 54 -15.04 7.77 -10.95
C PRO A 54 -15.90 8.30 -9.80
N LEU A 55 -16.48 7.42 -8.97
CA LEU A 55 -17.30 7.82 -7.81
C LEU A 55 -16.44 8.52 -6.75
N VAL A 56 -15.25 8.01 -6.45
CA VAL A 56 -14.34 8.59 -5.47
C VAL A 56 -13.80 9.93 -5.97
N ARG A 57 -13.43 10.00 -7.24
CA ARG A 57 -13.01 11.25 -7.90
C ARG A 57 -14.08 12.32 -7.80
N SER A 58 -15.32 11.98 -8.17
CA SER A 58 -16.46 12.91 -8.06
C SER A 58 -16.73 13.36 -6.62
N ALA A 59 -16.56 12.46 -5.64
CA ALA A 59 -16.73 12.82 -4.24
C ALA A 59 -15.64 13.80 -3.76
N ILE A 60 -14.38 13.58 -4.15
CA ILE A 60 -13.27 14.50 -3.87
C ILE A 60 -13.54 15.86 -4.50
N ASP A 61 -13.96 15.90 -5.77
CA ASP A 61 -14.25 17.15 -6.48
C ASP A 61 -15.38 17.94 -5.81
N GLN A 62 -16.42 17.27 -5.32
CA GLN A 62 -17.50 17.92 -4.57
C GLN A 62 -17.03 18.47 -3.21
N LEU A 63 -16.19 17.72 -2.48
CA LEU A 63 -15.60 18.18 -1.21
C LEU A 63 -14.75 19.44 -1.41
N THR A 64 -13.89 19.44 -2.43
CA THR A 64 -13.03 20.60 -2.71
C THR A 64 -13.82 21.81 -3.17
N GLN A 65 -14.90 21.61 -3.95
CA GLN A 65 -15.83 22.68 -4.32
C GLN A 65 -16.58 23.25 -3.11
N ALA A 66 -16.84 22.42 -2.09
CA ALA A 66 -17.44 22.85 -0.82
C ALA A 66 -16.42 23.53 0.13
N GLY A 67 -15.15 23.64 -0.26
CA GLY A 67 -14.10 24.32 0.51
C GLY A 67 -13.33 23.41 1.46
N THR A 68 -13.56 22.07 1.45
CA THR A 68 -12.79 21.12 2.24
C THR A 68 -11.47 20.79 1.53
N VAL A 69 -10.35 20.90 2.23
CA VAL A 69 -9.03 20.49 1.73
C VAL A 69 -8.98 18.95 1.66
N VAL A 70 -8.56 18.39 0.54
CA VAL A 70 -8.40 16.94 0.40
C VAL A 70 -6.96 16.59 0.07
N ILE A 71 -6.35 15.76 0.92
CA ILE A 71 -5.03 15.19 0.73
C ILE A 71 -5.19 13.68 0.51
N THR A 72 -4.64 13.15 -0.56
CA THR A 72 -4.54 11.69 -0.73
C THR A 72 -3.27 11.17 -0.07
N LEU A 73 -3.36 10.00 0.55
CA LEU A 73 -2.29 9.39 1.35
C LEU A 73 -2.07 7.94 0.89
N VAL A 74 -0.83 7.52 0.69
CA VAL A 74 -0.42 6.17 0.26
C VAL A 74 -0.88 5.83 -1.16
N SER A 75 -2.19 5.86 -1.42
CA SER A 75 -2.79 5.62 -2.74
C SER A 75 -3.48 6.88 -3.26
N ASP A 76 -3.22 7.25 -4.51
CA ASP A 76 -3.59 8.53 -5.10
C ASP A 76 -4.82 8.47 -6.02
N VAL A 77 -5.45 9.64 -6.21
CA VAL A 77 -6.52 9.88 -7.19
C VAL A 77 -6.15 11.11 -8.04
N PRO A 78 -5.15 11.00 -8.94
CA PRO A 78 -4.50 12.15 -9.58
C PRO A 78 -5.41 12.96 -10.51
N SER A 79 -6.49 12.35 -11.02
CA SER A 79 -7.46 13.03 -11.88
C SER A 79 -8.57 13.78 -11.11
N SER A 80 -8.46 13.84 -9.77
CA SER A 80 -9.35 14.62 -8.89
C SER A 80 -8.78 16.02 -8.61
N THR A 81 -9.58 16.88 -7.98
CA THR A 81 -9.19 18.21 -7.54
C THR A 81 -8.54 18.24 -6.14
N ARG A 82 -8.01 17.10 -5.66
CA ARG A 82 -7.25 17.05 -4.41
C ARG A 82 -6.11 18.06 -4.41
N GLN A 83 -5.78 18.63 -3.26
CA GLN A 83 -4.72 19.62 -3.16
C GLN A 83 -3.32 19.02 -3.18
N HIS A 84 -3.14 17.85 -2.54
CA HIS A 84 -1.81 17.24 -2.46
C HIS A 84 -1.92 15.70 -2.36
N TYR A 85 -0.83 15.01 -2.72
CA TYR A 85 -0.62 13.58 -2.49
C TYR A 85 0.62 13.39 -1.62
N VAL A 86 0.52 12.51 -0.65
CA VAL A 86 1.64 12.08 0.20
C VAL A 86 1.80 10.57 0.10
N GLY A 87 2.99 10.12 -0.23
CA GLY A 87 3.33 8.71 -0.36
C GLY A 87 4.69 8.53 -1.01
N ILE A 88 5.14 7.29 -1.12
CA ILE A 88 6.41 6.94 -1.74
C ILE A 88 6.29 6.85 -3.27
N ASP A 89 7.43 6.78 -3.97
CA ASP A 89 7.47 6.32 -5.38
C ASP A 89 7.16 4.82 -5.45
N ASN A 90 5.90 4.50 -5.72
CA ASN A 90 5.43 3.12 -5.77
C ASN A 90 6.03 2.33 -6.93
N THR A 91 6.34 2.98 -8.06
CA THR A 91 7.04 2.32 -9.17
C THR A 91 8.47 1.94 -8.77
N ALA A 92 9.19 2.83 -8.08
CA ALA A 92 10.52 2.53 -7.57
C ALA A 92 10.49 1.43 -6.49
N ALA A 93 9.47 1.42 -5.62
CA ALA A 93 9.28 0.35 -4.64
C ALA A 93 9.07 -1.02 -5.30
N GLY A 94 8.23 -1.09 -6.34
CA GLY A 94 8.04 -2.30 -7.14
C GLY A 94 9.32 -2.78 -7.84
N ARG A 95 10.10 -1.86 -8.41
CA ARG A 95 11.41 -2.17 -9.02
C ARG A 95 12.39 -2.72 -7.98
N THR A 96 12.40 -2.16 -6.78
CA THR A 96 13.22 -2.64 -5.66
C THR A 96 12.82 -4.06 -5.28
N ALA A 97 11.52 -4.36 -5.15
CA ALA A 97 11.02 -5.70 -4.87
C ALA A 97 11.49 -6.71 -5.92
N ALA A 98 11.38 -6.37 -7.22
CA ALA A 98 11.83 -7.24 -8.31
C ALA A 98 13.34 -7.52 -8.25
N THR A 99 14.14 -6.49 -7.97
CA THR A 99 15.59 -6.64 -7.82
C THR A 99 15.94 -7.57 -6.65
N LEU A 100 15.23 -7.48 -5.52
CA LEU A 100 15.42 -8.35 -4.36
C LEU A 100 15.02 -9.80 -4.70
N VAL A 101 13.82 -9.99 -5.25
CA VAL A 101 13.33 -11.32 -5.69
C VAL A 101 14.31 -11.96 -6.66
N GLY A 102 14.74 -11.23 -7.70
CA GLY A 102 15.66 -11.76 -8.70
C GLY A 102 17.02 -12.15 -8.13
N ARG A 103 17.54 -11.40 -7.16
CA ARG A 103 18.80 -11.71 -6.47
C ARG A 103 18.68 -12.91 -5.55
N PHE A 104 17.59 -13.03 -4.79
CA PHE A 104 17.39 -14.10 -3.81
C PHE A 104 17.05 -15.42 -4.49
N VAL A 105 16.23 -15.43 -5.55
CA VAL A 105 15.94 -16.64 -6.33
C VAL A 105 17.15 -17.10 -7.14
N GLY A 106 17.97 -16.17 -7.62
CA GLY A 106 19.18 -16.48 -8.38
C GLY A 106 18.91 -16.77 -9.86
N ARG A 107 19.75 -17.64 -10.50
CA ARG A 107 19.79 -17.79 -11.96
C ARG A 107 19.04 -19.00 -12.54
N HIS A 108 18.37 -19.78 -11.71
CA HIS A 108 17.58 -20.90 -12.21
C HIS A 108 16.18 -20.46 -12.67
N SER A 109 15.63 -21.16 -13.64
CA SER A 109 14.26 -20.89 -14.11
C SER A 109 13.26 -21.29 -13.04
N ALA A 110 12.35 -20.40 -12.67
CA ALA A 110 11.36 -20.62 -11.64
C ALA A 110 10.13 -19.72 -11.84
N LYS A 111 9.07 -19.99 -11.10
CA LYS A 111 7.87 -19.15 -11.07
C LYS A 111 7.89 -18.18 -9.90
N VAL A 112 7.36 -17.00 -10.14
CA VAL A 112 7.17 -15.94 -9.15
C VAL A 112 5.69 -15.55 -9.11
N ALA A 113 5.09 -15.61 -7.95
CA ALA A 113 3.71 -15.14 -7.74
C ALA A 113 3.69 -13.70 -7.23
N VAL A 114 2.63 -12.97 -7.60
CA VAL A 114 2.36 -11.64 -7.08
C VAL A 114 0.97 -11.63 -6.49
N ILE A 115 0.86 -11.17 -5.24
CA ILE A 115 -0.41 -10.98 -4.53
C ILE A 115 -0.57 -9.48 -4.28
N VAL A 116 -1.68 -8.93 -4.76
CA VAL A 116 -2.04 -7.51 -4.61
C VAL A 116 -3.31 -7.39 -3.78
N GLY A 117 -3.56 -6.27 -3.14
CA GLY A 117 -4.87 -5.98 -2.55
C GLY A 117 -5.91 -5.82 -3.65
N SER A 118 -5.71 -4.86 -4.54
CA SER A 118 -6.45 -4.69 -5.80
C SER A 118 -5.65 -3.83 -6.77
N LEU A 119 -5.71 -4.14 -8.07
CA LEU A 119 -5.12 -3.30 -9.12
C LEU A 119 -5.92 -2.00 -9.38
N ALA A 120 -7.09 -1.85 -8.77
CA ALA A 120 -7.82 -0.58 -8.75
C ALA A 120 -7.22 0.44 -7.75
N LEU A 121 -6.38 0.00 -6.82
CA LEU A 121 -5.55 0.88 -5.99
C LEU A 121 -4.30 1.27 -6.78
N ARG A 122 -4.06 2.57 -6.88
CA ARG A 122 -2.99 3.11 -7.73
C ARG A 122 -1.60 2.70 -7.26
N ASP A 123 -1.33 2.74 -5.96
CA ASP A 123 -0.08 2.29 -5.36
C ASP A 123 0.21 0.81 -5.70
N HIS A 124 -0.80 -0.07 -5.64
CA HIS A 124 -0.64 -1.47 -6.02
C HIS A 124 -0.37 -1.64 -7.52
N ALA A 125 -1.08 -0.91 -8.37
CA ALA A 125 -0.86 -0.95 -9.81
C ALA A 125 0.55 -0.45 -10.20
N GLU A 126 1.02 0.63 -9.59
CA GLU A 126 2.36 1.20 -9.83
C GLU A 126 3.47 0.28 -9.31
N ARG A 127 3.32 -0.31 -8.11
CA ARG A 127 4.26 -1.32 -7.58
C ARG A 127 4.33 -2.54 -8.50
N TYR A 128 3.18 -3.06 -8.92
CA TYR A 128 3.10 -4.19 -9.85
C TYR A 128 3.72 -3.86 -11.21
N PHE A 129 3.48 -2.66 -11.74
CA PHE A 129 4.09 -2.19 -12.99
C PHE A 129 5.62 -2.14 -12.88
N GLY A 130 6.16 -1.49 -11.83
CA GLY A 130 7.59 -1.40 -11.60
C GLY A 130 8.25 -2.76 -11.41
N PHE A 131 7.59 -3.68 -10.70
CA PHE A 131 8.03 -5.06 -10.51
C PHE A 131 8.17 -5.78 -11.86
N ASN A 132 7.12 -5.79 -12.68
CA ASN A 132 7.15 -6.47 -13.97
C ASN A 132 8.19 -5.89 -14.94
N GLN A 133 8.42 -4.57 -14.89
CA GLN A 133 9.42 -3.92 -15.74
C GLN A 133 10.82 -4.51 -15.50
N VAL A 134 11.24 -4.62 -14.22
CA VAL A 134 12.56 -5.17 -13.87
C VAL A 134 12.61 -6.69 -14.13
N MET A 135 11.54 -7.42 -13.76
CA MET A 135 11.49 -8.86 -14.00
C MET A 135 11.66 -9.20 -15.47
N ALA A 136 10.98 -8.48 -16.36
CA ALA A 136 11.07 -8.71 -17.79
C ALA A 136 12.45 -8.34 -18.39
N GLN A 137 13.08 -7.28 -17.87
CA GLN A 137 14.34 -6.77 -18.41
C GLN A 137 15.58 -7.49 -17.84
N GLU A 138 15.59 -7.74 -16.53
CA GLU A 138 16.78 -8.20 -15.82
C GLU A 138 16.71 -9.68 -15.41
N HIS A 139 15.49 -10.24 -15.27
CA HIS A 139 15.26 -11.61 -14.81
C HIS A 139 14.34 -12.41 -15.75
N PRO A 140 14.57 -12.44 -17.08
CA PRO A 140 13.67 -13.09 -18.05
C PRO A 140 13.56 -14.61 -17.88
N HIS A 141 14.42 -15.22 -17.06
CA HIS A 141 14.37 -16.64 -16.68
C HIS A 141 13.33 -16.93 -15.59
N LEU A 142 12.82 -15.89 -14.91
CA LEU A 142 11.78 -16.00 -13.90
C LEU A 142 10.42 -15.70 -14.53
N SER A 143 9.50 -16.66 -14.44
CA SER A 143 8.15 -16.53 -14.98
C SER A 143 7.22 -15.91 -13.94
N VAL A 144 6.87 -14.64 -14.12
CA VAL A 144 5.88 -13.97 -13.26
C VAL A 144 4.48 -14.45 -13.64
N LEU A 145 3.77 -14.99 -12.65
CA LEU A 145 2.37 -15.42 -12.81
C LEU A 145 1.43 -14.21 -12.85
N ALA A 146 0.22 -14.41 -13.37
CA ALA A 146 -0.82 -13.40 -13.30
C ALA A 146 -1.06 -13.00 -11.82
N PRO A 147 -1.23 -11.70 -11.52
CA PRO A 147 -1.42 -11.24 -10.14
C PRO A 147 -2.75 -11.76 -9.59
N LEU A 148 -2.76 -12.07 -8.30
CA LEU A 148 -3.96 -12.47 -7.56
C LEU A 148 -4.39 -11.33 -6.63
N GLU A 149 -5.68 -11.03 -6.59
CA GLU A 149 -6.24 -10.01 -5.71
C GLU A 149 -6.74 -10.63 -4.40
N GLY A 150 -6.14 -10.24 -3.27
CA GLY A 150 -6.44 -10.74 -1.94
C GLY A 150 -7.04 -9.69 -1.00
N GLN A 151 -7.35 -8.49 -1.50
CA GLN A 151 -8.01 -7.38 -0.78
C GLN A 151 -7.31 -7.01 0.55
N ASP A 152 -5.99 -7.22 0.64
CA ASP A 152 -5.18 -7.02 1.84
C ASP A 152 -5.65 -7.83 3.06
N ASP A 153 -6.47 -8.85 2.81
CA ASP A 153 -7.04 -9.71 3.83
C ASP A 153 -6.17 -10.95 4.07
N ALA A 154 -5.81 -11.20 5.32
CA ALA A 154 -4.92 -12.31 5.67
C ALA A 154 -5.54 -13.69 5.39
N VAL A 155 -6.85 -13.84 5.56
CA VAL A 155 -7.54 -15.13 5.30
C VAL A 155 -7.59 -15.42 3.80
N GLN A 156 -7.89 -14.40 3.00
CA GLN A 156 -7.86 -14.53 1.54
C GLN A 156 -6.45 -14.82 1.04
N ASN A 157 -5.44 -14.08 1.52
CA ASN A 157 -4.05 -14.28 1.13
C ASN A 157 -3.53 -15.67 1.52
N GLU A 158 -3.95 -16.22 2.67
CA GLU A 158 -3.65 -17.60 3.05
C GLU A 158 -4.24 -18.60 2.05
N ALA A 159 -5.52 -18.44 1.70
CA ALA A 159 -6.19 -19.33 0.74
C ALA A 159 -5.54 -19.24 -0.66
N LEU A 160 -5.25 -18.04 -1.15
CA LEU A 160 -4.55 -17.83 -2.43
C LEU A 160 -3.16 -18.45 -2.44
N THR A 161 -2.40 -18.29 -1.35
CA THR A 161 -1.06 -18.85 -1.24
C THR A 161 -1.10 -20.39 -1.22
N ARG A 162 -2.03 -20.99 -0.51
CA ARG A 162 -2.24 -22.47 -0.54
C ARG A 162 -2.54 -22.97 -1.95
N GLN A 163 -3.39 -22.26 -2.70
CA GLN A 163 -3.70 -22.59 -4.09
C GLN A 163 -2.47 -22.48 -4.99
N LEU A 164 -1.68 -21.40 -4.85
CA LEU A 164 -0.44 -21.20 -5.60
C LEU A 164 0.56 -22.33 -5.37
N LEU A 165 0.80 -22.69 -4.10
CA LEU A 165 1.74 -23.76 -3.74
C LEU A 165 1.31 -25.12 -4.27
N ALA A 166 0.00 -25.41 -4.29
CA ALA A 166 -0.54 -26.65 -4.84
C ALA A 166 -0.45 -26.70 -6.36
N ALA A 167 -0.73 -25.58 -7.05
CA ALA A 167 -0.72 -25.50 -8.50
C ALA A 167 0.69 -25.37 -9.08
N HIS A 168 1.64 -24.84 -8.32
CA HIS A 168 3.01 -24.54 -8.76
C HIS A 168 4.05 -25.06 -7.76
N PRO A 169 4.38 -26.36 -7.80
CA PRO A 169 5.44 -26.93 -6.94
C PRO A 169 6.82 -26.26 -7.16
N ASP A 170 7.03 -25.65 -8.33
CA ASP A 170 8.20 -24.90 -8.75
C ASP A 170 8.14 -23.38 -8.40
N LEU A 171 7.19 -22.98 -7.57
CA LEU A 171 7.08 -21.60 -7.09
C LEU A 171 8.29 -21.26 -6.21
N ALA A 172 9.13 -20.32 -6.63
CA ALA A 172 10.34 -19.93 -5.93
C ALA A 172 10.21 -18.62 -5.15
N ALA A 173 9.24 -17.77 -5.51
CA ALA A 173 9.05 -16.51 -4.81
C ALA A 173 7.59 -16.06 -4.78
N ILE A 174 7.26 -15.27 -3.74
CA ILE A 174 6.02 -14.52 -3.61
C ILE A 174 6.37 -13.05 -3.35
N TYR A 175 5.82 -12.16 -4.16
CA TYR A 175 5.82 -10.72 -3.88
C TYR A 175 4.43 -10.29 -3.41
N SER A 176 4.33 -9.85 -2.16
CA SER A 176 3.12 -9.23 -1.59
C SER A 176 3.20 -7.73 -1.76
N VAL A 177 2.33 -7.20 -2.59
CA VAL A 177 2.33 -5.77 -2.97
C VAL A 177 1.69 -4.89 -1.90
N GLY A 178 0.75 -5.43 -1.15
CA GLY A 178 -0.02 -4.73 -0.14
C GLY A 178 0.12 -5.33 1.25
N ALA A 179 -0.99 -5.39 1.97
CA ALA A 179 -1.10 -6.00 3.29
C ALA A 179 -1.56 -7.47 3.25
N GLY A 180 -1.89 -8.05 4.42
CA GLY A 180 -2.31 -9.46 4.51
C GLY A 180 -1.15 -10.45 4.57
N ASN A 181 0.09 -9.98 4.77
CA ASN A 181 1.31 -10.80 4.89
C ASN A 181 1.20 -11.97 5.88
N PRO A 182 0.54 -11.85 7.06
CA PRO A 182 0.39 -12.97 7.98
C PRO A 182 -0.27 -14.21 7.37
N GLY A 183 -1.19 -14.03 6.42
CA GLY A 183 -1.83 -15.15 5.71
C GLY A 183 -0.86 -15.88 4.79
N ILE A 184 0.00 -15.15 4.08
CA ILE A 184 1.05 -15.73 3.24
C ILE A 184 2.03 -16.52 4.10
N SER A 185 2.51 -15.93 5.20
CA SER A 185 3.42 -16.58 6.16
C SER A 185 2.80 -17.85 6.73
N SER A 186 1.53 -17.81 7.15
CA SER A 186 0.80 -18.98 7.65
C SER A 186 0.79 -20.11 6.64
N ALA A 187 0.44 -19.83 5.38
CA ALA A 187 0.40 -20.82 4.31
C ALA A 187 1.77 -21.43 3.99
N LEU A 188 2.82 -20.58 3.93
CA LEU A 188 4.20 -21.02 3.70
C LEU A 188 4.69 -21.95 4.83
N CYS A 189 4.46 -21.58 6.09
CA CYS A 189 4.82 -22.38 7.25
C CYS A 189 4.06 -23.71 7.26
N ALA A 190 2.74 -23.70 7.02
CA ALA A 190 1.93 -24.91 6.99
C ALA A 190 2.32 -25.88 5.87
N ALA A 191 2.85 -25.38 4.76
CA ALA A 191 3.34 -26.18 3.64
C ALA A 191 4.80 -26.62 3.79
N GLY A 192 5.50 -26.21 4.85
CA GLY A 192 6.93 -26.46 5.03
C GLY A 192 7.82 -25.74 4.02
N ARG A 193 7.32 -24.62 3.44
CA ARG A 193 7.97 -23.86 2.36
C ARG A 193 8.52 -22.50 2.82
N ALA A 194 8.47 -22.22 4.13
CA ALA A 194 8.86 -20.93 4.70
C ALA A 194 10.32 -20.50 4.42
N HIS A 195 11.23 -21.49 4.28
CA HIS A 195 12.65 -21.22 4.01
C HIS A 195 13.09 -21.55 2.58
N ASP A 196 12.15 -22.08 1.76
CA ASP A 196 12.42 -22.50 0.38
C ASP A 196 11.74 -21.59 -0.64
N THR A 197 10.88 -20.66 -0.20
CA THR A 197 10.19 -19.72 -1.05
C THR A 197 10.55 -18.31 -0.64
N VAL A 198 11.21 -17.55 -1.52
CA VAL A 198 11.53 -16.15 -1.27
C VAL A 198 10.24 -15.35 -1.05
N PHE A 199 10.15 -14.65 0.05
CA PHE A 199 9.00 -13.81 0.38
C PHE A 199 9.41 -12.36 0.61
N VAL A 200 9.01 -11.50 -0.33
CA VAL A 200 9.19 -10.05 -0.25
C VAL A 200 7.84 -9.38 -0.11
N GLY A 201 7.70 -8.46 0.84
CA GLY A 201 6.45 -7.74 1.08
C GLY A 201 6.66 -6.28 1.42
N HIS A 202 5.56 -5.63 1.78
CA HIS A 202 5.52 -4.25 2.23
C HIS A 202 5.13 -4.16 3.70
N GLU A 203 5.44 -3.02 4.34
CA GLU A 203 5.10 -2.62 5.71
C GLU A 203 5.79 -3.41 6.81
N LEU A 204 6.62 -2.71 7.58
CA LEU A 204 7.27 -3.26 8.78
C LEU A 204 6.31 -3.25 9.97
N THR A 205 5.37 -4.19 9.97
CA THR A 205 4.46 -4.45 11.09
C THR A 205 5.11 -5.35 12.14
N PRO A 206 4.54 -5.48 13.36
CA PRO A 206 5.03 -6.48 14.33
C PRO A 206 5.07 -7.90 13.76
N ALA A 207 4.10 -8.28 12.92
CA ALA A 207 4.05 -9.59 12.28
C ALA A 207 5.17 -9.77 11.25
N SER A 208 5.32 -8.83 10.29
CA SER A 208 6.38 -8.92 9.29
C SER A 208 7.78 -8.82 9.90
N ARG A 209 7.93 -8.07 11.01
CA ARG A 209 9.16 -8.06 11.79
C ARG A 209 9.48 -9.43 12.39
N ALA A 210 8.47 -10.12 12.94
CA ALA A 210 8.66 -11.48 13.46
C ALA A 210 9.03 -12.45 12.33
N ASP A 211 8.40 -12.33 11.16
CA ASP A 211 8.66 -13.17 9.99
C ASP A 211 10.06 -12.94 9.39
N LEU A 212 10.56 -11.71 9.40
CA LEU A 212 11.96 -11.41 9.06
C LEU A 212 12.94 -12.07 10.03
N LEU A 213 12.64 -12.00 11.34
CA LEU A 213 13.53 -12.57 12.38
C LEU A 213 13.56 -14.10 12.38
N ASN A 214 12.44 -14.74 12.01
CA ASN A 214 12.37 -16.21 11.94
C ASN A 214 12.71 -16.77 10.55
N GLY A 215 12.95 -15.89 9.56
CA GLY A 215 13.36 -16.27 8.20
C GLY A 215 12.19 -16.73 7.30
N THR A 216 10.95 -16.45 7.64
CA THR A 216 9.80 -16.69 6.76
C THR A 216 9.68 -15.60 5.69
N MET A 217 10.04 -14.35 6.01
CA MET A 217 10.19 -13.27 5.04
C MET A 217 11.67 -12.96 4.83
N ASP A 218 12.07 -12.70 3.58
CA ASP A 218 13.42 -12.32 3.20
C ASP A 218 13.64 -10.80 3.21
N ALA A 219 12.62 -10.05 2.85
CA ALA A 219 12.69 -8.59 2.85
C ALA A 219 11.33 -7.93 3.00
N VAL A 220 11.35 -6.73 3.59
CA VAL A 220 10.20 -5.83 3.68
C VAL A 220 10.61 -4.46 3.17
N ILE A 221 9.82 -3.91 2.25
CA ILE A 221 9.94 -2.53 1.80
C ILE A 221 9.02 -1.70 2.70
N ASN A 222 9.64 -0.90 3.57
CA ASN A 222 8.90 -0.09 4.54
C ASN A 222 8.72 1.33 4.03
N GLN A 223 7.56 1.90 4.28
CA GLN A 223 7.29 3.34 4.22
C GLN A 223 7.03 3.84 5.64
N ASP A 224 7.48 5.05 5.96
CA ASP A 224 7.28 5.63 7.28
C ASP A 224 5.87 6.26 7.37
N ALA A 225 4.89 5.43 7.74
CA ALA A 225 3.51 5.87 7.87
C ALA A 225 3.32 7.01 8.88
N GLY A 226 4.18 7.10 9.91
CA GLY A 226 4.17 8.21 10.86
C GLY A 226 4.63 9.52 10.20
N HIS A 227 5.68 9.46 9.39
CA HIS A 227 6.13 10.60 8.59
C HIS A 227 5.06 11.01 7.58
N GLU A 228 4.50 10.09 6.83
CA GLU A 228 3.45 10.36 5.85
C GLU A 228 2.23 11.05 6.47
N ILE A 229 1.77 10.61 7.65
CA ILE A 229 0.66 11.25 8.36
C ILE A 229 1.02 12.69 8.74
N ARG A 230 2.22 12.92 9.30
CA ARG A 230 2.67 14.28 9.63
C ARG A 230 2.79 15.16 8.41
N SER A 231 3.30 14.61 7.30
CA SER A 231 3.42 15.32 6.02
C SER A 231 2.05 15.67 5.43
N ALA A 232 1.10 14.74 5.46
CA ALA A 232 -0.26 15.01 5.00
C ALA A 232 -0.94 16.12 5.82
N LEU A 233 -0.73 16.14 7.14
CA LEU A 233 -1.25 17.20 8.00
C LEU A 233 -0.56 18.55 7.75
N ARG A 234 0.78 18.57 7.54
CA ARG A 234 1.49 19.80 7.16
C ARG A 234 1.01 20.32 5.81
N ALA A 235 0.83 19.44 4.82
CA ALA A 235 0.30 19.80 3.51
C ALA A 235 -1.13 20.39 3.61
N ALA A 236 -1.98 19.84 4.49
CA ALA A 236 -3.29 20.39 4.78
C ALA A 236 -3.20 21.76 5.44
N LEU A 237 -2.41 21.90 6.51
CA LEU A 237 -2.24 23.15 7.26
C LEU A 237 -1.65 24.30 6.39
N ALA A 238 -0.76 23.97 5.46
CA ALA A 238 -0.16 24.93 4.54
C ALA A 238 -1.20 25.65 3.66
N GLN A 239 -2.38 25.07 3.46
CA GLN A 239 -3.47 25.72 2.71
C GLN A 239 -4.00 26.99 3.41
N TRP A 240 -3.80 27.10 4.74
CA TRP A 240 -4.23 28.27 5.52
C TRP A 240 -3.08 29.14 6.00
N SER A 241 -1.87 28.56 6.21
CA SER A 241 -0.70 29.31 6.74
C SER A 241 0.06 30.11 5.68
N GLN A 242 -0.19 29.88 4.38
CA GLN A 242 0.60 30.42 3.25
C GLN A 242 2.09 30.02 3.30
N GLU A 243 2.46 29.06 4.12
CA GLU A 243 3.81 28.51 4.12
C GLU A 243 3.97 27.53 2.95
N PRO A 244 5.08 27.61 2.19
CA PRO A 244 5.27 26.69 1.08
C PRO A 244 5.50 25.26 1.62
N VAL A 245 4.78 24.29 1.05
CA VAL A 245 5.07 22.87 1.24
C VAL A 245 6.37 22.57 0.49
N ASN A 246 7.37 22.04 1.18
CA ASN A 246 8.60 21.61 0.53
C ASN A 246 8.39 20.23 -0.10
N ALA A 247 8.13 20.23 -1.41
CA ALA A 247 7.83 18.99 -2.17
C ALA A 247 8.96 17.93 -2.11
N ASP A 248 10.18 18.31 -1.75
CA ASP A 248 11.31 17.38 -1.62
C ASP A 248 11.38 16.74 -0.22
N GLN A 249 10.57 17.19 0.73
CA GLN A 249 10.53 16.70 2.12
C GLN A 249 9.19 16.08 2.53
N GLU A 250 8.20 16.12 1.65
CA GLU A 250 6.83 15.72 1.93
C GLU A 250 6.38 14.51 1.07
#